data_dcb605b05dec5597578db29d72fd9d35
#
_entry.id   dcb605b05dec5597578db29d72fd9d35
#
_cell.length_a   1.000
_cell.length_b   1.000
_cell.length_c   1.000
_cell.angle_alpha   90.00
_cell.angle_beta   90.00
_cell.angle_gamma   90.00
#
_symmetry.space_group_name_H-M   'P 1'
#
loop_
_entity.id
_entity.type
_entity.pdbx_description
1 polymer ?
#
loop_
_entity_poly.entity_id
_entity_poly.type
_entity_poly.pdbx_seq_one_letter_code
_entity_poly.pdbx_strand_id
1 'polypeptide(L)'
;MLDSALDTSNMTNTNPVTVAYAEDHTAVRISIVNYLHDIGGVQVIIQAANGTELINVINESDIQPDICMLDIKMPEMDGFELLAHIKREWPTMKTLVLSTFTEELYVIKMIRAGVNGYLTKDCDPQEIIDALLAIKNNGVYYSELFASKIEMALHNKDVAIPELSAKEVQFLKWCCSDYTYNQIAKYMKTTPKSIEGIRDSLFKKLKVNSRVMLALFAARSGVTPTESGPFIN
;
A
#
# COMPACT_ATOMS: atom_id res chain seq x y z
N MET A 1 51.55 26.51 -0.96
CA MET A 1 50.87 26.52 0.32
C MET A 1 49.60 27.34 0.17
N LEU A 2 48.54 26.70 -0.05
CA LEU A 2 47.20 27.26 0.09
C LEU A 2 46.30 26.12 0.56
N ASP A 3 46.12 26.08 1.89
CA ASP A 3 45.12 25.28 2.57
C ASP A 3 43.72 25.80 2.14
N SER A 4 42.99 25.03 1.35
CA SER A 4 41.56 25.20 1.19
C SER A 4 40.88 24.26 2.19
N ALA A 5 40.66 24.74 3.40
CA ALA A 5 39.75 24.13 4.33
C ALA A 5 38.35 24.11 3.69
N LEU A 6 37.86 22.93 3.42
CA LEU A 6 36.46 22.71 3.06
C LEU A 6 35.61 23.14 4.24
N ASP A 7 34.88 24.21 4.06
CA ASP A 7 33.92 24.76 5.01
C ASP A 7 32.71 23.81 5.13
N THR A 8 32.75 22.94 6.14
CA THR A 8 31.68 22.00 6.49
C THR A 8 30.61 22.63 7.39
N SER A 9 30.53 23.96 7.49
CA SER A 9 29.68 24.67 8.43
C SER A 9 28.28 25.06 7.91
N ASN A 10 27.81 24.49 6.79
CA ASN A 10 26.46 24.79 6.27
C ASN A 10 25.50 23.59 6.42
N MET A 11 25.56 22.85 7.54
CA MET A 11 24.46 22.00 7.97
C MET A 11 23.32 22.91 8.44
N THR A 12 22.39 23.23 7.56
CA THR A 12 21.11 23.85 7.90
C THR A 12 20.47 23.01 9.00
N ASN A 13 20.23 23.66 10.13
CA ASN A 13 19.58 23.09 11.33
C ASN A 13 18.09 22.84 11.03
N THR A 14 17.79 21.95 10.07
CA THR A 14 16.43 21.51 9.78
C THR A 14 16.17 20.27 10.62
N ASN A 15 15.12 20.31 11.44
CA ASN A 15 14.65 19.13 12.17
C ASN A 15 14.49 17.96 11.19
N PRO A 16 14.93 16.74 11.52
CA PRO A 16 14.79 15.59 10.66
C PRO A 16 13.30 15.33 10.35
N VAL A 17 13.03 14.80 9.17
CA VAL A 17 11.68 14.34 8.81
C VAL A 17 11.34 13.14 9.67
N THR A 18 10.25 13.22 10.43
CA THR A 18 9.80 12.12 11.29
C THR A 18 8.86 11.19 10.53
N VAL A 19 9.13 9.88 10.61
CA VAL A 19 8.44 8.86 9.84
C VAL A 19 7.87 7.78 10.77
N ALA A 20 6.61 7.40 10.54
CA ALA A 20 6.06 6.13 10.98
C ALA A 20 6.11 5.12 9.83
N TYR A 21 6.54 3.90 10.06
CA TYR A 21 6.69 2.88 9.01
C TYR A 21 5.94 1.59 9.35
N ALA A 22 4.96 1.23 8.50
CA ALA A 22 4.21 -0.03 8.55
C ALA A 22 4.67 -0.98 7.44
N GLU A 23 5.18 -2.15 7.82
CA GLU A 23 5.72 -3.19 6.95
C GLU A 23 5.72 -4.53 7.68
N ASP A 24 5.08 -5.55 7.13
CA ASP A 24 4.97 -6.87 7.78
C ASP A 24 6.25 -7.71 7.65
N HIS A 25 7.04 -7.49 6.59
CA HIS A 25 8.32 -8.19 6.40
C HIS A 25 9.41 -7.58 7.28
N THR A 26 9.67 -8.22 8.42
CA THR A 26 10.63 -7.72 9.43
C THR A 26 12.01 -7.40 8.85
N ALA A 27 12.55 -8.26 7.95
CA ALA A 27 13.87 -8.03 7.35
C ALA A 27 13.88 -6.77 6.47
N VAL A 28 12.83 -6.53 5.70
CA VAL A 28 12.67 -5.34 4.86
C VAL A 28 12.56 -4.10 5.74
N ARG A 29 11.68 -4.16 6.76
CA ARG A 29 11.47 -3.05 7.70
C ARG A 29 12.78 -2.64 8.37
N ILE A 30 13.52 -3.59 8.96
CA ILE A 30 14.79 -3.29 9.64
C ILE A 30 15.82 -2.73 8.67
N SER A 31 15.96 -3.30 7.47
CA SER A 31 16.94 -2.85 6.47
C SER A 31 16.71 -1.40 6.05
N ILE A 32 15.45 -1.04 5.76
CA ILE A 32 15.09 0.31 5.37
C ILE A 32 15.27 1.29 6.53
N VAL A 33 14.86 0.93 7.74
CA VAL A 33 15.04 1.77 8.92
C VAL A 33 16.52 2.07 9.19
N ASN A 34 17.38 1.06 9.14
CA ASN A 34 18.83 1.24 9.32
C ASN A 34 19.41 2.14 8.23
N TYR A 35 19.04 1.92 6.96
CA TYR A 35 19.49 2.76 5.85
C TYR A 35 19.10 4.23 6.02
N LEU A 36 17.83 4.51 6.38
CA LEU A 36 17.36 5.88 6.61
C LEU A 36 18.06 6.54 7.78
N HIS A 37 18.37 5.78 8.83
CA HIS A 37 19.10 6.28 10.00
C HIS A 37 20.57 6.63 9.67
N ASP A 38 21.23 5.79 8.87
CA ASP A 38 22.67 5.94 8.56
C ASP A 38 22.95 7.16 7.68
N ILE A 39 22.04 7.52 6.78
CA ILE A 39 22.21 8.68 5.89
C ILE A 39 21.88 10.00 6.60
N GLY A 40 20.96 9.98 7.55
CA GLY A 40 20.52 11.17 8.27
C GLY A 40 19.47 12.00 7.52
N GLY A 41 18.92 13.03 8.16
CA GLY A 41 17.85 13.89 7.64
C GLY A 41 16.44 13.29 7.74
N VAL A 42 16.32 11.99 7.97
CA VAL A 42 15.07 11.26 8.20
C VAL A 42 15.20 10.43 9.48
N GLN A 43 14.16 10.42 10.30
CA GLN A 43 14.11 9.63 11.53
C GLN A 43 12.84 8.79 11.57
N VAL A 44 12.98 7.48 11.55
CA VAL A 44 11.85 6.56 11.77
C VAL A 44 11.61 6.48 13.28
N ILE A 45 10.51 7.07 13.74
CA ILE A 45 10.15 7.17 15.17
C ILE A 45 9.14 6.11 15.60
N ILE A 46 8.40 5.52 14.66
CA ILE A 46 7.42 4.46 14.89
C ILE A 46 7.62 3.38 13.84
N GLN A 47 7.61 2.12 14.27
CA GLN A 47 7.64 0.95 13.42
C GLN A 47 6.50 0.02 13.80
N ALA A 48 5.84 -0.59 12.82
CA ALA A 48 4.74 -1.52 13.03
C ALA A 48 4.73 -2.63 11.96
N ALA A 49 4.19 -3.79 12.30
CA ALA A 49 4.05 -4.90 11.37
C ALA A 49 2.74 -4.85 10.55
N ASN A 50 1.79 -4.01 10.93
CA ASN A 50 0.51 -3.83 10.23
C ASN A 50 -0.11 -2.47 10.58
N GLY A 51 -1.23 -2.15 9.89
CA GLY A 51 -1.93 -0.88 10.11
C GLY A 51 -2.53 -0.73 11.49
N THR A 52 -3.06 -1.82 12.08
CA THR A 52 -3.66 -1.80 13.42
C THR A 52 -2.63 -1.45 14.49
N GLU A 53 -1.47 -2.11 14.43
CA GLU A 53 -0.35 -1.83 15.35
C GLU A 53 0.12 -0.38 15.21
N LEU A 54 0.27 0.12 13.97
CA LEU A 54 0.69 1.50 13.73
C LEU A 54 -0.26 2.51 14.36
N ILE A 55 -1.57 2.32 14.16
CA ILE A 55 -2.61 3.21 14.71
C ILE A 55 -2.55 3.22 16.23
N ASN A 56 -2.41 2.05 16.86
CA ASN A 56 -2.33 1.95 18.32
C ASN A 56 -1.13 2.71 18.86
N VAL A 57 0.06 2.51 18.26
CA VAL A 57 1.29 3.21 18.70
C VAL A 57 1.18 4.72 18.51
N ILE A 58 0.61 5.19 17.39
CA ILE A 58 0.41 6.65 17.18
C ILE A 58 -0.57 7.22 18.22
N ASN A 59 -1.67 6.52 18.52
CA ASN A 59 -2.65 6.98 19.51
C ASN A 59 -2.11 7.03 20.94
N GLU A 60 -1.15 6.15 21.26
CA GLU A 60 -0.49 6.11 22.57
C GLU A 60 0.71 7.10 22.67
N SER A 61 1.09 7.68 21.55
CA SER A 61 2.25 8.58 21.44
C SER A 61 1.82 10.04 21.49
N ASP A 62 2.57 10.88 22.22
CA ASP A 62 2.42 12.33 22.20
C ASP A 62 3.04 12.96 20.94
N ILE A 63 3.68 12.16 20.08
CA ILE A 63 4.40 12.64 18.90
C ILE A 63 3.69 12.18 17.64
N GLN A 64 3.26 13.12 16.81
CA GLN A 64 2.69 12.84 15.51
C GLN A 64 3.78 12.86 14.43
N PRO A 65 4.01 11.75 13.68
CA PRO A 65 4.99 11.74 12.60
C PRO A 65 4.56 12.64 11.43
N ASP A 66 5.53 13.19 10.73
CA ASP A 66 5.29 14.00 9.53
C ASP A 66 4.72 13.16 8.38
N ILE A 67 5.27 11.95 8.22
CA ILE A 67 4.95 11.05 7.11
C ILE A 67 4.71 9.64 7.64
N CYS A 68 3.65 9.01 7.15
CA CYS A 68 3.45 7.56 7.28
C CYS A 68 3.93 6.88 5.99
N MET A 69 4.99 6.10 6.09
CA MET A 69 5.43 5.17 5.05
C MET A 69 4.74 3.83 5.27
N LEU A 70 4.17 3.23 4.23
CA LEU A 70 3.37 2.02 4.39
C LEU A 70 3.49 1.07 3.20
N ASP A 71 3.50 -0.24 3.48
CA ASP A 71 3.25 -1.25 2.44
C ASP A 71 1.74 -1.40 2.20
N ILE A 72 1.40 -1.91 1.03
CA ILE A 72 0.00 -2.21 0.68
C ILE A 72 -0.46 -3.50 1.33
N LYS A 73 0.35 -4.55 1.28
CA LYS A 73 -0.03 -5.87 1.76
C LYS A 73 0.49 -6.13 3.16
N MET A 74 -0.40 -6.05 4.13
CA MET A 74 -0.11 -6.35 5.52
C MET A 74 -1.25 -7.17 6.13
N PRO A 75 -1.00 -8.01 7.15
CA PRO A 75 -2.05 -8.72 7.87
C PRO A 75 -2.93 -7.75 8.67
N GLU A 76 -4.10 -8.20 9.10
CA GLU A 76 -5.10 -7.49 9.92
C GLU A 76 -5.67 -6.23 9.24
N MET A 77 -4.86 -5.18 9.06
CA MET A 77 -5.21 -3.94 8.37
C MET A 77 -4.21 -3.67 7.25
N ASP A 78 -4.70 -3.69 6.03
CA ASP A 78 -3.88 -3.43 4.83
C ASP A 78 -3.58 -1.93 4.62
N GLY A 79 -2.72 -1.63 3.64
CA GLY A 79 -2.30 -0.26 3.35
C GLY A 79 -3.43 0.63 2.82
N PHE A 80 -4.49 0.08 2.21
CA PHE A 80 -5.65 0.86 1.77
C PHE A 80 -6.50 1.28 2.96
N GLU A 81 -6.74 0.36 3.88
CA GLU A 81 -7.49 0.62 5.11
C GLU A 81 -6.74 1.60 6.00
N LEU A 82 -5.42 1.41 6.15
CA LEU A 82 -4.56 2.34 6.89
C LEU A 82 -4.56 3.74 6.27
N LEU A 83 -4.40 3.86 4.95
CA LEU A 83 -4.46 5.15 4.25
C LEU A 83 -5.80 5.86 4.48
N ALA A 84 -6.91 5.12 4.36
CA ALA A 84 -8.24 5.67 4.61
C ALA A 84 -8.39 6.16 6.06
N HIS A 85 -7.85 5.42 7.04
CA HIS A 85 -7.84 5.82 8.44
C HIS A 85 -7.02 7.11 8.64
N ILE A 86 -5.78 7.16 8.11
CA ILE A 86 -4.91 8.35 8.21
C ILE A 86 -5.59 9.59 7.64
N LYS A 87 -6.19 9.49 6.46
CA LYS A 87 -6.87 10.64 5.82
C LYS A 87 -8.06 11.16 6.63
N ARG A 88 -8.72 10.29 7.39
CA ARG A 88 -9.86 10.66 8.24
C ARG A 88 -9.41 11.25 9.57
N GLU A 89 -8.49 10.60 10.28
CA GLU A 89 -8.13 10.96 11.66
C GLU A 89 -6.93 11.95 11.71
N TRP A 90 -5.99 11.81 10.77
CA TRP A 90 -4.77 12.64 10.72
C TRP A 90 -4.56 13.27 9.34
N PRO A 91 -5.47 14.16 8.88
CA PRO A 91 -5.48 14.68 7.50
C PRO A 91 -4.23 15.50 7.12
N THR A 92 -3.47 15.99 8.10
CA THR A 92 -2.21 16.71 7.89
C THR A 92 -1.01 15.79 7.69
N MET A 93 -1.09 14.53 8.19
CA MET A 93 -0.04 13.54 8.03
C MET A 93 0.09 13.15 6.55
N LYS A 94 1.30 13.25 6.01
CA LYS A 94 1.59 12.84 4.65
C LYS A 94 1.77 11.32 4.58
N THR A 95 1.66 10.76 3.38
CA THR A 95 1.74 9.31 3.19
C THR A 95 2.61 8.97 1.99
N LEU A 96 3.50 7.97 2.16
CA LEU A 96 4.32 7.38 1.10
C LEU A 96 4.06 5.88 1.05
N VAL A 97 3.59 5.37 -0.08
CA VAL A 97 3.50 3.93 -0.32
C VAL A 97 4.85 3.41 -0.78
N LEU A 98 5.33 2.33 -0.17
CA LEU A 98 6.50 1.57 -0.58
C LEU A 98 6.10 0.10 -0.73
N SER A 99 5.92 -0.38 -1.96
CA SER A 99 5.32 -1.69 -2.20
C SER A 99 5.92 -2.42 -3.40
N THR A 100 5.81 -3.75 -3.42
CA THR A 100 6.15 -4.56 -4.60
C THR A 100 5.10 -4.49 -5.71
N PHE A 101 3.93 -3.91 -5.45
CA PHE A 101 2.85 -3.80 -6.43
C PHE A 101 3.12 -2.66 -7.41
N THR A 102 3.25 -3.02 -8.69
CA THR A 102 3.44 -2.07 -9.80
C THR A 102 2.24 -2.00 -10.74
N GLU A 103 1.24 -2.84 -10.50
CA GLU A 103 0.04 -2.89 -11.34
C GLU A 103 -0.70 -1.56 -11.30
N GLU A 104 -1.04 -1.08 -12.47
CA GLU A 104 -1.65 0.22 -12.69
C GLU A 104 -2.89 0.47 -11.81
N LEU A 105 -3.73 -0.55 -11.63
CA LEU A 105 -4.95 -0.44 -10.84
C LEU A 105 -4.69 -0.06 -9.37
N TYR A 106 -3.64 -0.62 -8.76
CA TYR A 106 -3.30 -0.31 -7.36
C TYR A 106 -2.72 1.08 -7.21
N VAL A 107 -1.82 1.44 -8.11
CA VAL A 107 -1.21 2.78 -8.14
C VAL A 107 -2.30 3.85 -8.30
N ILE A 108 -3.21 3.68 -9.28
CA ILE A 108 -4.32 4.60 -9.51
C ILE A 108 -5.24 4.67 -8.28
N LYS A 109 -5.56 3.53 -7.65
CA LYS A 109 -6.40 3.48 -6.45
C LYS A 109 -5.77 4.25 -5.29
N MET A 110 -4.47 4.08 -5.04
CA MET A 110 -3.74 4.80 -3.99
C MET A 110 -3.67 6.30 -4.28
N ILE A 111 -3.40 6.70 -5.53
CA ILE A 111 -3.38 8.11 -5.93
C ILE A 111 -4.75 8.76 -5.70
N ARG A 112 -5.85 8.09 -6.10
CA ARG A 112 -7.22 8.59 -5.88
C ARG A 112 -7.62 8.64 -4.41
N ALA A 113 -7.07 7.75 -3.60
CA ALA A 113 -7.24 7.79 -2.14
C ALA A 113 -6.41 8.91 -1.48
N GLY A 114 -5.61 9.65 -2.26
CA GLY A 114 -4.89 10.83 -1.78
C GLY A 114 -3.53 10.52 -1.15
N VAL A 115 -2.86 9.42 -1.57
CA VAL A 115 -1.47 9.18 -1.18
C VAL A 115 -0.58 10.32 -1.69
N ASN A 116 0.44 10.69 -0.93
CA ASN A 116 1.35 11.78 -1.30
C ASN A 116 2.54 11.32 -2.14
N GLY A 117 2.86 10.02 -2.11
CA GLY A 117 3.90 9.44 -2.95
C GLY A 117 3.75 7.93 -3.07
N TYR A 118 4.35 7.38 -4.12
CA TYR A 118 4.34 5.94 -4.40
C TYR A 118 5.70 5.52 -4.96
N LEU A 119 6.34 4.55 -4.31
CA LEU A 119 7.58 3.91 -4.74
C LEU A 119 7.42 2.40 -4.80
N THR A 120 8.21 1.76 -5.64
CA THR A 120 8.38 0.31 -5.62
C THR A 120 9.49 -0.08 -4.66
N LYS A 121 9.40 -1.26 -4.03
CA LYS A 121 10.44 -1.76 -3.11
C LYS A 121 11.76 -2.13 -3.82
N ASP A 122 11.77 -2.13 -5.14
CA ASP A 122 12.97 -2.33 -5.99
C ASP A 122 13.60 -1.01 -6.46
N CYS A 123 13.12 0.15 -5.98
CA CYS A 123 13.73 1.44 -6.25
C CYS A 123 15.13 1.55 -5.63
N ASP A 124 15.91 2.52 -6.10
CA ASP A 124 17.15 2.88 -5.42
C ASP A 124 16.83 3.34 -3.99
N PRO A 125 17.52 2.82 -2.94
CA PRO A 125 17.30 3.27 -1.58
C PRO A 125 17.40 4.79 -1.39
N GLN A 126 18.24 5.48 -2.16
CA GLN A 126 18.33 6.94 -2.14
C GLN A 126 17.01 7.61 -2.58
N GLU A 127 16.28 7.00 -3.50
CA GLU A 127 14.98 7.52 -3.95
C GLU A 127 13.95 7.58 -2.82
N ILE A 128 14.05 6.70 -1.81
CA ILE A 128 13.17 6.75 -0.63
C ILE A 128 13.40 8.05 0.15
N ILE A 129 14.65 8.44 0.34
CA ILE A 129 15.02 9.67 1.04
C ILE A 129 14.54 10.89 0.25
N ASP A 130 14.82 10.90 -1.06
CA ASP A 130 14.43 11.99 -1.94
C ASP A 130 12.91 12.18 -1.94
N ALA A 131 12.16 11.07 -1.96
CA ALA A 131 10.71 11.08 -1.87
C ALA A 131 10.21 11.64 -0.53
N LEU A 132 10.77 11.20 0.59
CA LEU A 132 10.38 11.68 1.92
C LEU A 132 10.65 13.18 2.07
N LEU A 133 11.81 13.66 1.62
CA LEU A 133 12.16 15.08 1.63
C LEU A 133 11.27 15.89 0.70
N ALA A 134 10.99 15.39 -0.49
CA ALA A 134 10.10 16.06 -1.45
C ALA A 134 8.65 16.13 -0.91
N ILE A 135 8.15 15.06 -0.30
CA ILE A 135 6.81 15.05 0.31
C ILE A 135 6.73 16.05 1.46
N LYS A 136 7.77 16.13 2.29
CA LYS A 136 7.83 17.11 3.39
C LYS A 136 7.76 18.55 2.87
N ASN A 137 8.56 18.87 1.84
CA ASN A 137 8.75 20.20 1.32
C ASN A 137 7.67 20.63 0.32
N ASN A 138 7.31 19.72 -0.61
CA ASN A 138 6.45 20.02 -1.77
C ASN A 138 5.07 19.38 -1.68
N GLY A 139 4.85 18.51 -0.69
CA GLY A 139 3.58 17.82 -0.46
C GLY A 139 3.37 16.55 -1.24
N VAL A 140 4.10 16.31 -2.33
CA VAL A 140 3.97 15.11 -3.17
C VAL A 140 5.31 14.69 -3.79
N TYR A 141 5.44 13.39 -4.06
CA TYR A 141 6.51 12.81 -4.86
C TYR A 141 5.99 11.64 -5.69
N TYR A 142 6.24 11.68 -7.00
CA TYR A 142 5.95 10.57 -7.89
C TYR A 142 7.11 10.40 -8.86
N SER A 143 7.65 9.17 -8.94
CA SER A 143 8.72 8.87 -9.89
C SER A 143 8.21 8.91 -11.34
N GLU A 144 9.13 9.03 -12.30
CA GLU A 144 8.81 9.03 -13.74
C GLU A 144 8.06 7.75 -14.16
N LEU A 145 8.36 6.61 -13.51
CA LEU A 145 7.68 5.33 -13.74
C LEU A 145 6.16 5.42 -13.54
N PHE A 146 5.72 6.29 -12.65
CA PHE A 146 4.30 6.47 -12.34
C PHE A 146 3.65 7.68 -12.99
N ALA A 147 4.40 8.52 -13.71
CA ALA A 147 3.89 9.75 -14.31
C ALA A 147 2.66 9.51 -15.22
N SER A 148 2.72 8.50 -16.11
CA SER A 148 1.60 8.13 -16.98
C SER A 148 0.39 7.61 -16.18
N LYS A 149 0.62 6.85 -15.11
CA LYS A 149 -0.43 6.31 -14.24
C LYS A 149 -1.11 7.42 -13.43
N ILE A 150 -0.35 8.44 -13.05
CA ILE A 150 -0.86 9.63 -12.38
C ILE A 150 -1.74 10.44 -13.33
N GLU A 151 -1.27 10.65 -14.56
CA GLU A 151 -2.04 11.35 -15.57
C GLU A 151 -3.38 10.64 -15.83
N MET A 152 -3.38 9.30 -15.96
CA MET A 152 -4.59 8.49 -16.05
C MET A 152 -5.48 8.63 -14.82
N ALA A 153 -4.92 8.65 -13.60
CA ALA A 153 -5.67 8.79 -12.37
C ALA A 153 -6.36 10.16 -12.25
N LEU A 154 -5.72 11.21 -12.76
CA LEU A 154 -6.21 12.59 -12.68
C LEU A 154 -7.17 12.94 -13.83
N HIS A 155 -6.91 12.49 -15.05
CA HIS A 155 -7.69 12.84 -16.25
C HIS A 155 -8.84 11.88 -16.53
N ASN A 156 -8.67 10.58 -16.27
CA ASN A 156 -9.72 9.58 -16.50
C ASN A 156 -10.57 9.37 -15.25
N LYS A 157 -11.59 10.21 -15.08
CA LYS A 157 -12.69 9.90 -14.14
C LYS A 157 -13.39 8.58 -14.50
N ASP A 158 -13.21 8.10 -15.72
CA ASP A 158 -13.84 6.90 -16.30
C ASP A 158 -12.99 5.62 -16.27
N VAL A 159 -11.72 5.64 -15.81
CA VAL A 159 -11.08 4.40 -15.37
C VAL A 159 -11.75 4.02 -14.06
N ALA A 160 -12.95 3.44 -14.19
CA ALA A 160 -13.65 2.86 -13.07
C ALA A 160 -12.76 1.76 -12.48
N ILE A 161 -12.14 2.05 -11.34
CA ILE A 161 -11.68 0.98 -10.46
C ILE A 161 -12.95 0.23 -10.14
N PRO A 162 -13.10 -1.04 -10.56
CA PRO A 162 -14.34 -1.72 -10.29
C PRO A 162 -14.49 -1.84 -8.78
N GLU A 163 -15.48 -1.13 -8.23
CA GLU A 163 -15.89 -1.35 -6.85
C GLU A 163 -16.37 -2.79 -6.74
N LEU A 164 -15.59 -3.59 -6.02
CA LEU A 164 -15.95 -4.95 -5.72
C LEU A 164 -16.86 -4.95 -4.49
N SER A 165 -18.05 -5.48 -4.64
CA SER A 165 -18.95 -5.71 -3.51
C SER A 165 -18.32 -6.73 -2.54
N ALA A 166 -18.74 -6.72 -1.27
CA ALA A 166 -18.29 -7.68 -0.26
C ALA A 166 -18.46 -9.15 -0.71
N LYS A 167 -19.54 -9.44 -1.48
CA LYS A 167 -19.77 -10.78 -2.04
C LYS A 167 -18.78 -11.13 -3.17
N GLU A 168 -18.40 -10.16 -4.00
CA GLU A 168 -17.40 -10.36 -5.06
C GLU A 168 -16.00 -10.58 -4.46
N VAL A 169 -15.63 -9.81 -3.43
CA VAL A 169 -14.38 -10.01 -2.68
C VAL A 169 -14.37 -11.40 -2.03
N GLN A 170 -15.47 -11.79 -1.38
CA GLN A 170 -15.58 -13.12 -0.77
C GLN A 170 -15.46 -14.23 -1.82
N PHE A 171 -16.10 -14.10 -2.97
CA PHE A 171 -15.99 -15.09 -4.04
C PHE A 171 -14.56 -15.16 -4.61
N LEU A 172 -13.87 -14.03 -4.77
CA LEU A 172 -12.47 -14.01 -5.20
C LEU A 172 -11.55 -14.80 -4.25
N LYS A 173 -11.77 -14.71 -2.93
CA LYS A 173 -11.03 -15.53 -1.95
C LYS A 173 -11.19 -17.02 -2.22
N TRP A 174 -12.40 -17.47 -2.58
CA TRP A 174 -12.68 -18.86 -2.92
C TRP A 174 -12.18 -19.28 -4.30
N CYS A 175 -11.95 -18.35 -5.22
CA CYS A 175 -11.38 -18.68 -6.53
C CYS A 175 -9.97 -19.26 -6.44
N CYS A 176 -9.22 -18.96 -5.38
CA CYS A 176 -7.88 -19.49 -5.12
C CYS A 176 -7.87 -20.92 -4.56
N SER A 177 -9.03 -21.54 -4.38
CA SER A 177 -9.18 -22.91 -3.83
C SER A 177 -9.52 -23.91 -4.92
N ASP A 178 -9.45 -25.19 -4.59
CA ASP A 178 -9.89 -26.29 -5.47
C ASP A 178 -11.40 -26.57 -5.44
N TYR A 179 -12.17 -25.77 -4.68
CA TYR A 179 -13.61 -25.96 -4.57
C TYR A 179 -14.35 -25.67 -5.88
N THR A 180 -15.31 -26.52 -6.20
CA THR A 180 -16.26 -26.30 -7.29
C THR A 180 -17.19 -25.13 -6.96
N TYR A 181 -17.78 -24.51 -7.94
CA TYR A 181 -18.76 -23.40 -7.73
C TYR A 181 -19.96 -23.84 -6.85
N ASN A 182 -20.35 -25.12 -6.92
CA ASN A 182 -21.39 -25.68 -6.04
C ASN A 182 -20.94 -25.71 -4.58
N GLN A 183 -19.69 -26.05 -4.33
CA GLN A 183 -19.13 -26.03 -2.96
C GLN A 183 -18.96 -24.58 -2.46
N ILE A 184 -18.46 -23.68 -3.31
CA ILE A 184 -18.35 -22.26 -2.98
C ILE A 184 -19.72 -21.68 -2.65
N ALA A 185 -20.77 -22.04 -3.39
CA ALA A 185 -22.14 -21.61 -3.09
C ALA A 185 -22.59 -22.02 -1.68
N LYS A 186 -22.25 -23.24 -1.25
CA LYS A 186 -22.55 -23.73 0.11
C LYS A 186 -21.79 -22.92 1.18
N TYR A 187 -20.48 -22.67 0.99
CA TYR A 187 -19.68 -21.88 1.92
C TYR A 187 -20.11 -20.41 2.01
N MET A 188 -20.50 -19.83 0.88
CA MET A 188 -21.02 -18.47 0.82
C MET A 188 -22.52 -18.37 1.22
N LYS A 189 -23.13 -19.50 1.63
CA LYS A 189 -24.56 -19.59 2.00
C LYS A 189 -25.49 -19.00 0.93
N THR A 190 -25.24 -19.36 -0.34
CA THR A 190 -25.97 -18.87 -1.50
C THR A 190 -26.25 -19.99 -2.50
N THR A 191 -26.86 -19.65 -3.66
CA THR A 191 -27.16 -20.63 -4.70
C THR A 191 -26.07 -20.69 -5.78
N PRO A 192 -25.90 -21.84 -6.47
CA PRO A 192 -24.97 -21.93 -7.61
C PRO A 192 -25.23 -20.87 -8.68
N LYS A 193 -26.49 -20.57 -8.96
CA LYS A 193 -26.87 -19.52 -9.92
C LYS A 193 -26.41 -18.12 -9.49
N SER A 194 -26.43 -17.84 -8.18
CA SER A 194 -25.89 -16.58 -7.64
C SER A 194 -24.37 -16.50 -7.81
N ILE A 195 -23.66 -17.62 -7.62
CA ILE A 195 -22.20 -17.69 -7.84
C ILE A 195 -21.85 -17.45 -9.31
N GLU A 196 -22.62 -18.02 -10.24
CA GLU A 196 -22.45 -17.73 -11.67
C GLU A 196 -22.62 -16.24 -11.99
N GLY A 197 -23.65 -15.61 -11.40
CA GLY A 197 -23.87 -14.17 -11.56
C GLY A 197 -22.71 -13.31 -10.99
N ILE A 198 -22.17 -13.70 -9.84
CA ILE A 198 -20.98 -13.03 -9.25
C ILE A 198 -19.76 -13.21 -10.16
N ARG A 199 -19.52 -14.42 -10.65
CA ARG A 199 -18.45 -14.72 -11.62
C ARG A 199 -18.55 -13.85 -12.86
N ASP A 200 -19.73 -13.81 -13.49
CA ASP A 200 -19.95 -13.07 -14.73
C ASP A 200 -19.82 -11.56 -14.52
N SER A 201 -20.23 -11.06 -13.36
CA SER A 201 -20.01 -9.68 -12.96
C SER A 201 -18.49 -9.38 -12.86
N LEU A 202 -17.74 -10.25 -12.19
CA LEU A 202 -16.29 -10.10 -12.04
C LEU A 202 -15.57 -10.22 -13.37
N PHE A 203 -15.96 -11.14 -14.25
CA PHE A 203 -15.39 -11.25 -15.60
C PHE A 203 -15.51 -9.95 -16.39
N LYS A 204 -16.66 -9.29 -16.31
CA LYS A 204 -16.88 -8.00 -16.96
C LYS A 204 -16.11 -6.87 -16.28
N LYS A 205 -16.15 -6.79 -14.94
CA LYS A 205 -15.50 -5.74 -14.17
C LYS A 205 -13.98 -5.78 -14.31
N LEU A 206 -13.38 -6.99 -14.25
CA LEU A 206 -11.94 -7.19 -14.26
C LEU A 206 -11.36 -7.46 -15.65
N LYS A 207 -12.24 -7.51 -16.69
CA LYS A 207 -11.87 -7.82 -18.09
C LYS A 207 -11.09 -9.13 -18.21
N VAL A 208 -11.53 -10.16 -17.49
CA VAL A 208 -10.96 -11.51 -17.49
C VAL A 208 -12.01 -12.52 -17.94
N ASN A 209 -11.60 -13.73 -18.31
CA ASN A 209 -12.49 -14.74 -18.89
C ASN A 209 -12.35 -16.13 -18.27
N SER A 210 -11.57 -16.29 -17.21
CA SER A 210 -11.36 -17.58 -16.56
C SER A 210 -11.24 -17.46 -15.05
N ARG A 211 -11.54 -18.57 -14.34
CA ARG A 211 -11.34 -18.65 -12.89
C ARG A 211 -9.88 -18.50 -12.51
N VAL A 212 -8.96 -19.02 -13.34
CA VAL A 212 -7.51 -18.88 -13.09
C VAL A 212 -7.12 -17.40 -13.07
N MET A 213 -7.65 -16.60 -14.01
CA MET A 213 -7.41 -15.16 -14.02
C MET A 213 -8.02 -14.44 -12.82
N LEU A 214 -9.19 -14.89 -12.33
CA LEU A 214 -9.75 -14.38 -11.06
C LEU A 214 -8.87 -14.73 -9.87
N ALA A 215 -8.36 -15.95 -9.81
CA ALA A 215 -7.44 -16.39 -8.74
C ALA A 215 -6.11 -15.61 -8.78
N LEU A 216 -5.54 -15.40 -9.97
CA LEU A 216 -4.36 -14.57 -10.15
C LEU A 216 -4.61 -13.11 -9.72
N PHE A 217 -5.76 -12.56 -10.10
CA PHE A 217 -6.17 -11.24 -9.64
C PHE A 217 -6.27 -11.19 -8.11
N ALA A 218 -6.95 -12.17 -7.49
CA ALA A 218 -7.08 -12.25 -6.03
C ALA A 218 -5.72 -12.33 -5.34
N ALA A 219 -4.82 -13.21 -5.82
CA ALA A 219 -3.48 -13.36 -5.28
C ALA A 219 -2.66 -12.06 -5.38
N ARG A 220 -2.73 -11.37 -6.52
CA ARG A 220 -2.03 -10.10 -6.75
C ARG A 220 -2.64 -8.94 -5.96
N SER A 221 -3.96 -8.98 -5.72
CA SER A 221 -4.68 -7.92 -5.00
C SER A 221 -4.68 -8.07 -3.49
N GLY A 222 -3.93 -9.04 -2.94
CA GLY A 222 -3.96 -9.29 -1.51
C GLY A 222 -5.29 -9.86 -0.99
N VAL A 223 -6.25 -10.15 -1.88
CA VAL A 223 -7.49 -10.86 -1.55
C VAL A 223 -7.15 -12.34 -1.35
N THR A 224 -6.43 -12.66 -0.27
CA THR A 224 -6.08 -14.03 0.09
C THR A 224 -7.24 -14.71 0.83
N PRO A 225 -7.32 -16.06 0.80
CA PRO A 225 -8.19 -16.80 1.69
C PRO A 225 -7.90 -16.40 3.14
N THR A 226 -8.93 -16.12 3.92
CA THR A 226 -8.77 -15.95 5.37
C THR A 226 -8.33 -17.30 5.95
N GLU A 227 -7.44 -17.29 6.95
CA GLU A 227 -6.95 -18.48 7.67
C GLU A 227 -8.05 -19.39 8.25
N SER A 228 -9.30 -18.94 8.24
CA SER A 228 -10.48 -19.70 8.65
C SER A 228 -11.12 -20.56 7.54
N GLY A 229 -10.49 -20.66 6.36
CA GLY A 229 -10.93 -21.58 5.31
C GLY A 229 -10.31 -22.98 5.53
N PRO A 230 -10.93 -24.06 5.02
CA PRO A 230 -10.51 -25.45 5.29
C PRO A 230 -9.22 -25.87 4.58
N PHE A 231 -8.19 -25.03 4.62
CA PHE A 231 -6.85 -25.30 4.09
C PHE A 231 -5.85 -25.80 5.16
N ILE A 232 -6.33 -26.03 6.39
CA ILE A 232 -5.51 -26.61 7.44
C ILE A 232 -6.05 -28.01 7.74
N ASN A 233 -5.49 -29.01 7.06
CA ASN A 233 -5.25 -30.36 7.53
C ASN A 233 -3.94 -30.84 6.93
#